data_bfdc27aa7b21df435d8e7e9d06caa280
#
_entry.id   bfdc27aa7b21df435d8e7e9d06caa280
#
_cell.length_a   1.000
_cell.length_b   1.000
_cell.length_c   1.000
_cell.angle_alpha   90.00
_cell.angle_beta   90.00
_cell.angle_gamma   90.00
#
_symmetry.space_group_name_H-M   'P 1'
#
loop_
_entity.id
_entity.type
_entity.pdbx_description
1 polymer ?
#
loop_
_entity_poly.entity_id
_entity_poly.type
_entity_poly.pdbx_seq_one_letter_code
_entity_poly.pdbx_strand_id
1 'polypeptide(L)'
;QYYTDRPKNVTVANGYMIITAHRESFNGSQYTSARLLTKDKFEQAYGRFEARIRLPWGQGLWPAFWMLGADIDTNPWPGAGEIDIMELRGQNPATVLGTVHGPGYSGGQSISKSYTLKNGRFDTEFHVFGIEWGPEYVNFYVDDVLYN
;
A
#
# COMPACT_ATOMS: atom_id res chain seq x y z
N GLN A 1 -14.46 5.58 -5.56
CA GLN A 1 -14.85 4.33 -4.88
C GLN A 1 -15.35 4.62 -3.47
N TYR A 2 -16.07 3.65 -2.90
CA TYR A 2 -16.55 3.66 -1.53
C TYR A 2 -15.94 2.47 -0.77
N TYR A 3 -15.33 2.72 0.39
CA TYR A 3 -14.79 1.65 1.23
C TYR A 3 -15.86 1.13 2.18
N THR A 4 -15.95 -0.18 2.32
CA THR A 4 -16.92 -0.85 3.18
C THR A 4 -16.26 -1.96 3.99
N ASP A 5 -16.89 -2.32 5.11
CA ASP A 5 -16.54 -3.45 5.97
C ASP A 5 -17.33 -4.73 5.63
N ARG A 6 -18.09 -4.71 4.52
CA ARG A 6 -18.90 -5.86 4.10
C ARG A 6 -18.01 -7.07 3.76
N PRO A 7 -18.42 -8.30 4.11
CA PRO A 7 -17.65 -9.51 3.83
C PRO A 7 -17.26 -9.69 2.35
N LYS A 8 -18.03 -9.14 1.42
CA LYS A 8 -17.68 -9.15 0.00
C LYS A 8 -16.50 -8.24 -0.35
N ASN A 9 -16.24 -7.17 0.44
CA ASN A 9 -15.12 -6.27 0.21
C ASN A 9 -13.90 -6.61 1.07
N VAL A 10 -14.12 -7.14 2.29
CA VAL A 10 -13.03 -7.58 3.15
C VAL A 10 -13.45 -8.82 3.93
N THR A 11 -12.62 -9.85 3.92
CA THR A 11 -12.86 -11.09 4.66
C THR A 11 -11.56 -11.77 5.04
N VAL A 12 -11.61 -12.65 6.03
CA VAL A 12 -10.53 -13.56 6.37
C VAL A 12 -11.02 -14.97 6.10
N ALA A 13 -10.37 -15.68 5.19
CA ALA A 13 -10.73 -17.03 4.80
C ALA A 13 -9.48 -17.82 4.40
N ASN A 14 -9.43 -19.10 4.78
CA ASN A 14 -8.35 -20.02 4.44
C ASN A 14 -6.94 -19.51 4.80
N GLY A 15 -6.82 -18.76 5.90
CA GLY A 15 -5.55 -18.18 6.35
C GLY A 15 -5.13 -16.91 5.62
N TYR A 16 -5.98 -16.33 4.77
CA TYR A 16 -5.72 -15.11 4.04
C TYR A 16 -6.66 -13.99 4.46
N MET A 17 -6.14 -12.78 4.56
CA MET A 17 -6.95 -11.56 4.50
C MET A 17 -7.16 -11.22 3.02
N ILE A 18 -8.41 -11.02 2.62
CA ILE A 18 -8.80 -10.79 1.23
C ILE A 18 -9.53 -9.46 1.14
N ILE A 19 -8.99 -8.55 0.34
CA ILE A 19 -9.65 -7.28 -0.04
C ILE A 19 -10.10 -7.40 -1.48
N THR A 20 -11.39 -7.17 -1.74
CA THR A 20 -11.98 -7.30 -3.07
C THR A 20 -12.61 -6.00 -3.52
N ALA A 21 -12.16 -5.48 -4.66
CA ALA A 21 -12.82 -4.39 -5.34
C ALA A 21 -13.97 -4.91 -6.21
N HIS A 22 -15.13 -4.27 -6.12
CA HIS A 22 -16.30 -4.60 -6.93
C HIS A 22 -16.76 -3.41 -7.76
N ARG A 23 -17.15 -3.68 -9.00
CA ARG A 23 -17.91 -2.73 -9.80
C ARG A 23 -19.38 -2.87 -9.41
N GLU A 24 -19.86 -1.93 -8.62
CA GLU A 24 -21.25 -1.87 -8.16
C GLU A 24 -21.61 -0.44 -7.80
N SER A 25 -22.87 -0.08 -7.91
CA SER A 25 -23.38 1.20 -7.42
C SER A 25 -23.65 1.08 -5.91
N PHE A 26 -22.98 1.91 -5.12
CA PHE A 26 -23.13 1.95 -3.68
C PHE A 26 -22.82 3.34 -3.14
N ASN A 27 -23.77 3.93 -2.39
CA ASN A 27 -23.65 5.27 -1.79
C ASN A 27 -23.07 6.33 -2.75
N GLY A 28 -23.60 6.39 -3.97
CA GLY A 28 -23.18 7.36 -5.00
C GLY A 28 -21.87 7.02 -5.72
N SER A 29 -21.19 5.96 -5.35
CA SER A 29 -19.98 5.48 -6.03
C SER A 29 -20.29 4.29 -6.95
N GLN A 30 -19.50 4.13 -8.03
CA GLN A 30 -19.63 3.03 -8.99
C GLN A 30 -18.69 1.85 -8.69
N TYR A 31 -17.92 1.96 -7.63
CA TYR A 31 -16.98 0.92 -7.18
C TYR A 31 -16.93 0.89 -5.66
N THR A 32 -16.78 -0.31 -5.11
CA THR A 32 -16.52 -0.53 -3.70
C THR A 32 -15.22 -1.29 -3.51
N SER A 33 -14.59 -1.10 -2.36
CA SER A 33 -13.39 -1.82 -1.92
C SER A 33 -13.32 -1.79 -0.39
N ALA A 34 -12.16 -2.08 0.18
CA ALA A 34 -11.90 -1.87 1.60
C ALA A 34 -10.55 -1.19 1.82
N ARG A 35 -10.44 -0.44 2.92
CA ARG A 35 -9.23 0.12 3.47
C ARG A 35 -9.18 -0.18 4.95
N LEU A 36 -8.13 -0.85 5.39
CA LEU A 36 -7.93 -1.21 6.80
C LEU A 36 -6.90 -0.26 7.42
N LEU A 37 -7.11 0.06 8.68
CA LEU A 37 -6.25 0.94 9.46
C LEU A 37 -5.89 0.27 10.77
N THR A 38 -4.67 0.51 11.26
CA THR A 38 -4.23 0.14 12.62
C THR A 38 -4.34 1.31 13.60
N LYS A 39 -4.93 2.44 13.17
CA LYS A 39 -5.09 3.64 13.99
C LYS A 39 -5.73 3.29 15.34
N ASP A 40 -5.18 3.85 16.43
CA ASP A 40 -5.59 3.62 17.82
C ASP A 40 -5.47 2.15 18.29
N LYS A 41 -4.76 1.30 17.53
CA LYS A 41 -4.57 -0.12 17.84
C LYS A 41 -3.11 -0.55 17.83
N PHE A 42 -2.36 -0.11 16.83
CA PHE A 42 -0.94 -0.39 16.68
C PHE A 42 -0.26 0.75 15.96
N GLU A 43 0.76 1.31 16.60
CA GLU A 43 1.63 2.35 16.10
C GLU A 43 3.07 1.99 16.44
N GLN A 44 3.98 2.20 15.51
CA GLN A 44 5.38 1.86 15.66
C GLN A 44 6.25 2.81 14.84
N ALA A 45 7.18 3.48 15.50
CA ALA A 45 8.28 4.17 14.84
C ALA A 45 9.48 3.23 14.75
N TYR A 46 10.09 3.19 13.58
CA TYR A 46 11.27 2.39 13.23
C TYR A 46 11.06 0.87 13.30
N GLY A 47 11.88 0.16 12.58
CA GLY A 47 11.85 -1.29 12.52
C GLY A 47 11.65 -1.83 11.11
N ARG A 48 11.40 -3.13 11.02
CA ARG A 48 11.07 -3.82 9.77
C ARG A 48 9.57 -4.04 9.69
N PHE A 49 8.96 -3.58 8.59
CA PHE A 49 7.55 -3.75 8.28
C PHE A 49 7.44 -4.47 6.96
N GLU A 50 6.76 -5.60 6.95
CA GLU A 50 6.59 -6.39 5.74
C GLU A 50 5.25 -7.10 5.69
N ALA A 51 4.78 -7.34 4.46
CA ALA A 51 3.60 -8.16 4.21
C ALA A 51 3.80 -9.01 2.96
N ARG A 52 3.30 -10.24 3.03
CA ARG A 52 3.27 -11.16 1.90
C ARG A 52 1.94 -11.03 1.18
N ILE A 53 1.95 -10.44 -0.01
CA ILE A 53 0.74 -10.03 -0.73
C ILE A 53 0.78 -10.56 -2.16
N ARG A 54 -0.38 -10.98 -2.68
CA ARG A 54 -0.65 -11.16 -4.10
C ARG A 54 -1.54 -10.01 -4.56
N LEU A 55 -1.07 -9.22 -5.52
CA LEU A 55 -1.71 -7.99 -5.93
C LEU A 55 -2.82 -8.25 -6.98
N PRO A 56 -3.83 -7.40 -7.09
CA PRO A 56 -4.80 -7.49 -8.17
C PRO A 56 -4.26 -6.93 -9.48
N TRP A 57 -4.84 -7.37 -10.59
CA TRP A 57 -4.58 -6.86 -11.93
C TRP A 57 -5.84 -6.23 -12.54
N GLY A 58 -5.67 -5.13 -13.23
CA GLY A 58 -6.73 -4.46 -13.98
C GLY A 58 -6.58 -2.93 -13.96
N GLN A 59 -6.95 -2.30 -15.06
CA GLN A 59 -6.88 -0.84 -15.18
C GLN A 59 -7.76 -0.15 -14.12
N GLY A 60 -7.19 0.85 -13.45
CA GLY A 60 -7.87 1.62 -12.42
C GLY A 60 -7.77 1.02 -11.01
N LEU A 61 -7.22 -0.19 -10.85
CA LEU A 61 -6.89 -0.74 -9.54
C LEU A 61 -5.60 -0.10 -9.02
N TRP A 62 -5.61 0.21 -7.72
CA TRP A 62 -4.49 0.82 -7.03
C TRP A 62 -4.36 0.23 -5.62
N PRO A 63 -3.85 -1.00 -5.49
CA PRO A 63 -3.55 -1.58 -4.20
C PRO A 63 -2.34 -0.89 -3.58
N ALA A 64 -2.38 -0.72 -2.25
CA ALA A 64 -1.29 -0.15 -1.49
C ALA A 64 -1.13 -0.82 -0.12
N PHE A 65 0.11 -0.91 0.33
CA PHE A 65 0.52 -1.22 1.69
C PHE A 65 1.41 -0.08 2.17
N TRP A 66 0.95 0.67 3.17
CA TRP A 66 1.52 1.98 3.49
C TRP A 66 1.34 2.37 4.95
N MET A 67 2.06 3.37 5.37
CA MET A 67 2.07 3.92 6.72
C MET A 67 1.77 5.42 6.68
N LEU A 68 1.12 5.92 7.70
CA LEU A 68 0.81 7.34 7.89
C LEU A 68 1.20 7.76 9.29
N GLY A 69 1.66 9.01 9.47
CA GLY A 69 2.01 9.52 10.79
C GLY A 69 0.84 9.45 11.76
N ALA A 70 1.12 9.00 12.99
CA ALA A 70 0.11 8.83 14.04
C ALA A 70 -0.59 10.15 14.42
N ASP A 71 0.06 11.28 14.18
CA ASP A 71 -0.43 12.63 14.44
C ASP A 71 -1.29 13.24 13.32
N ILE A 72 -1.73 12.44 12.33
CA ILE A 72 -2.47 12.90 11.14
C ILE A 72 -3.69 13.78 11.45
N ASP A 73 -4.35 13.56 12.59
CA ASP A 73 -5.53 14.33 12.98
C ASP A 73 -5.20 15.76 13.39
N THR A 74 -3.97 16.00 13.87
CA THR A 74 -3.49 17.32 14.33
C THR A 74 -2.45 17.94 13.42
N ASN A 75 -1.78 17.11 12.62
CA ASN A 75 -0.77 17.50 11.64
C ASN A 75 -1.18 16.98 10.25
N PRO A 76 -1.99 17.74 9.50
CA PRO A 76 -2.53 17.27 8.22
C PRO A 76 -1.44 16.90 7.21
N TRP A 77 -1.78 15.96 6.33
CA TRP A 77 -0.91 15.57 5.21
C TRP A 77 -0.47 16.79 4.38
N PRO A 78 0.80 16.89 3.95
CA PRO A 78 1.88 15.91 4.12
C PRO A 78 2.69 16.07 5.41
N GLY A 79 2.26 16.90 6.36
CA GLY A 79 2.97 17.19 7.60
C GLY A 79 3.20 15.95 8.46
N ALA A 80 2.21 15.09 8.61
CA ALA A 80 2.30 13.83 9.34
C ALA A 80 3.30 12.83 8.76
N GLY A 81 3.69 13.00 7.50
CA GLY A 81 4.52 12.03 6.77
C GLY A 81 3.75 10.80 6.32
N GLU A 82 4.23 10.16 5.26
CA GLU A 82 3.67 8.93 4.70
C GLU A 82 4.79 8.09 4.11
N ILE A 83 4.75 6.78 4.30
CA ILE A 83 5.66 5.81 3.69
C ILE A 83 4.81 4.77 2.97
N ASP A 84 4.86 4.77 1.65
CA ASP A 84 4.20 3.77 0.81
C ASP A 84 5.16 2.61 0.58
N ILE A 85 5.04 1.56 1.40
CA ILE A 85 5.90 0.37 1.33
C ILE A 85 5.74 -0.30 -0.03
N MET A 86 4.51 -0.33 -0.55
CA MET A 86 4.18 -0.85 -1.87
C MET A 86 2.95 -0.14 -2.42
N GLU A 87 3.06 0.34 -3.64
CA GLU A 87 1.94 0.76 -4.47
C GLU A 87 2.04 0.11 -5.85
N LEU A 88 0.91 -0.30 -6.41
CA LEU A 88 0.85 -0.82 -7.78
C LEU A 88 -0.27 -0.13 -8.57
N ARG A 89 0.02 0.22 -9.80
CA ARG A 89 -0.99 0.60 -10.79
C ARG A 89 -1.41 -0.66 -11.54
N GLY A 90 -2.66 -1.07 -11.40
CA GLY A 90 -3.14 -2.36 -11.91
C GLY A 90 -3.00 -2.57 -13.41
N GLN A 91 -2.86 -1.50 -14.21
CA GLN A 91 -2.52 -1.59 -15.63
C GLN A 91 -1.04 -1.90 -15.89
N ASN A 92 -0.16 -1.79 -14.88
CA ASN A 92 1.25 -2.13 -14.96
C ASN A 92 1.62 -3.18 -13.89
N PRO A 93 1.15 -4.43 -14.04
CA PRO A 93 1.18 -5.43 -12.98
C PRO A 93 2.56 -6.01 -12.66
N ALA A 94 3.60 -5.64 -13.39
CA ALA A 94 4.99 -6.06 -13.15
C ALA A 94 5.82 -5.03 -12.36
N THR A 95 5.26 -3.83 -12.06
CA THR A 95 6.01 -2.73 -11.46
C THR A 95 5.31 -2.21 -10.22
N VAL A 96 6.04 -2.15 -9.12
CA VAL A 96 5.62 -1.48 -7.87
C VAL A 96 6.47 -0.25 -7.60
N LEU A 97 5.96 0.64 -6.75
CA LEU A 97 6.65 1.82 -6.27
C LEU A 97 6.80 1.74 -4.76
N GLY A 98 7.93 2.19 -4.26
CA GLY A 98 8.15 2.56 -2.86
C GLY A 98 8.33 4.07 -2.79
N THR A 99 7.60 4.74 -1.91
CA THR A 99 7.51 6.19 -1.90
C THR A 99 7.56 6.74 -0.48
N VAL A 100 8.16 7.92 -0.31
CA VAL A 100 8.10 8.70 0.92
C VAL A 100 7.55 10.08 0.62
N HIS A 101 6.56 10.51 1.40
CA HIS A 101 5.99 11.84 1.35
C HIS A 101 6.21 12.58 2.66
N GLY A 102 6.50 13.88 2.56
CA GLY A 102 6.64 14.78 3.68
C GLY A 102 6.60 16.24 3.24
N PRO A 103 6.75 17.19 4.17
CA PRO A 103 6.80 18.61 3.83
C PRO A 103 7.92 18.92 2.84
N GLY A 104 7.55 19.49 1.69
CA GLY A 104 8.50 19.83 0.61
C GLY A 104 8.82 18.69 -0.38
N TYR A 105 8.40 17.44 -0.10
CA TYR A 105 8.57 16.29 -0.99
C TYR A 105 7.32 15.39 -0.96
N SER A 106 6.23 15.85 -1.54
CA SER A 106 4.96 15.13 -1.53
C SER A 106 4.27 15.16 -2.89
N GLY A 107 3.30 14.26 -3.11
CA GLY A 107 2.61 14.13 -4.39
C GLY A 107 3.57 13.91 -5.54
N GLY A 108 3.50 14.74 -6.58
CA GLY A 108 4.39 14.65 -7.75
C GLY A 108 5.87 14.98 -7.49
N GLN A 109 6.20 15.45 -6.30
CA GLN A 109 7.59 15.75 -5.87
C GLN A 109 8.09 14.78 -4.79
N SER A 110 7.37 13.69 -4.55
CA SER A 110 7.74 12.67 -3.57
C SER A 110 9.07 11.99 -3.92
N ILE A 111 9.73 11.46 -2.89
CA ILE A 111 10.90 10.60 -3.07
C ILE A 111 10.38 9.20 -3.39
N SER A 112 10.55 8.76 -4.64
CA SER A 112 9.98 7.50 -5.10
C SER A 112 10.91 6.76 -6.03
N LYS A 113 10.88 5.42 -5.95
CA LYS A 113 11.57 4.53 -6.89
C LYS A 113 10.72 3.32 -7.20
N SER A 114 10.84 2.83 -8.42
CA SER A 114 10.12 1.64 -8.87
C SER A 114 11.01 0.40 -8.83
N TYR A 115 10.36 -0.74 -8.59
CA TYR A 115 10.90 -2.08 -8.80
C TYR A 115 10.07 -2.81 -9.84
N THR A 116 10.72 -3.35 -10.86
CA THR A 116 10.05 -4.12 -11.91
C THR A 116 10.58 -5.54 -11.94
N LEU A 117 9.67 -6.52 -11.88
CA LEU A 117 10.02 -7.92 -12.06
C LEU A 117 10.66 -8.14 -13.42
N LYS A 118 11.77 -8.87 -13.46
CA LYS A 118 12.41 -9.27 -14.72
C LYS A 118 11.51 -10.17 -15.57
N ASN A 119 10.76 -11.02 -14.92
CA ASN A 119 9.78 -11.93 -15.52
C ASN A 119 8.56 -12.04 -14.60
N GLY A 120 7.36 -12.22 -15.17
CA GLY A 120 6.14 -12.42 -14.41
C GLY A 120 5.44 -11.12 -14.02
N ARG A 121 4.49 -11.26 -13.11
CA ARG A 121 3.58 -10.19 -12.65
C ARG A 121 3.25 -10.41 -11.18
N PHE A 122 3.02 -9.35 -10.45
CA PHE A 122 2.67 -9.37 -9.02
C PHE A 122 1.26 -9.92 -8.71
N ASP A 123 0.45 -10.17 -9.71
CA ASP A 123 -0.90 -10.76 -9.54
C ASP A 123 -0.93 -12.29 -9.70
N THR A 124 0.15 -12.92 -10.17
CA THR A 124 0.20 -14.37 -10.41
C THR A 124 0.60 -15.17 -9.18
N GLU A 125 1.41 -14.59 -8.30
CA GLU A 125 1.88 -15.24 -7.08
C GLU A 125 2.05 -14.24 -5.93
N PHE A 126 2.37 -14.75 -4.72
CA PHE A 126 2.63 -13.92 -3.57
C PHE A 126 4.08 -13.47 -3.54
N HIS A 127 4.27 -12.18 -3.27
CA HIS A 127 5.57 -11.54 -3.05
C HIS A 127 5.61 -10.89 -1.66
N VAL A 128 6.79 -10.74 -1.10
CA VAL A 128 7.01 -10.03 0.17
C VAL A 128 7.43 -8.59 -0.15
N PHE A 129 6.64 -7.63 0.32
CA PHE A 129 6.94 -6.20 0.24
C PHE A 129 7.30 -5.71 1.62
N GLY A 130 8.42 -5.02 1.76
CA GLY A 130 8.88 -4.58 3.06
C GLY A 130 9.75 -3.35 3.04
N ILE A 131 9.89 -2.76 4.23
CA ILE A 131 10.87 -1.72 4.51
C ILE A 131 11.68 -2.07 5.76
N GLU A 132 12.89 -1.52 5.81
CA GLU A 132 13.62 -1.28 7.04
C GLU A 132 13.69 0.23 7.26
N TRP A 133 13.10 0.69 8.34
CA TRP A 133 13.04 2.10 8.68
C TRP A 133 13.86 2.37 9.94
N GLY A 134 14.86 3.22 9.80
CA GLY A 134 15.66 3.76 10.88
C GLY A 134 15.54 5.28 10.99
N PRO A 135 16.20 5.92 11.97
CA PRO A 135 16.12 7.37 12.16
C PRO A 135 16.59 8.19 10.96
N GLU A 136 17.49 7.63 10.13
CA GLU A 136 18.14 8.36 9.03
C GLU A 136 17.89 7.73 7.66
N TYR A 137 17.12 6.63 7.59
CA TYR A 137 16.92 5.90 6.33
C TYR A 137 15.59 5.17 6.30
N VAL A 138 15.13 4.92 5.08
CA VAL A 138 14.07 3.95 4.76
C VAL A 138 14.55 3.14 3.57
N ASN A 139 14.82 1.86 3.78
CA ASN A 139 15.22 0.91 2.74
C ASN A 139 14.00 0.11 2.28
N PHE A 140 13.79 -0.02 0.99
CA PHE A 140 12.63 -0.73 0.42
C PHE A 140 13.04 -2.04 -0.25
N TYR A 141 12.25 -3.08 -0.03
CA TYR A 141 12.53 -4.44 -0.47
C TYR A 141 11.35 -5.07 -1.18
N VAL A 142 11.65 -5.86 -2.20
CA VAL A 142 10.74 -6.84 -2.80
C VAL A 142 11.44 -8.20 -2.79
N ASP A 143 10.86 -9.22 -2.12
CA ASP A 143 11.45 -10.55 -1.96
C ASP A 143 12.91 -10.51 -1.46
N ASP A 144 13.15 -9.68 -0.42
CA ASP A 144 14.48 -9.39 0.15
C ASP A 144 15.49 -8.69 -0.78
N VAL A 145 15.06 -8.27 -1.98
CA VAL A 145 15.91 -7.47 -2.87
C VAL A 145 15.74 -5.99 -2.54
N LEU A 146 16.80 -5.37 -2.02
CA LEU A 146 16.87 -3.92 -1.80
C LEU A 146 16.81 -3.18 -3.15
N TYR A 147 15.87 -2.22 -3.31
CA TYR A 147 15.75 -1.48 -4.56
C TYR A 147 15.66 0.05 -4.38
N ASN A 148 15.38 0.54 -3.16
CA ASN A 148 15.28 1.97 -2.85
C ASN A 148 15.81 2.27 -1.45
#